data_abaae8b4d7fc7a889f08bb7506290531
#
_entry.id   abaae8b4d7fc7a889f08bb7506290531
#
_cell.length_a   1.000
_cell.length_b   1.000
_cell.length_c   1.000
_cell.angle_alpha   90.00
_cell.angle_beta   90.00
_cell.angle_gamma   90.00
#
_symmetry.space_group_name_H-M   'P 1'
#
loop_
_entity.id
_entity.type
_entity.pdbx_description
1 polymer ?
#
loop_
_entity_poly.entity_id
_entity_poly.type
_entity_poly.pdbx_seq_one_letter_code
_entity_poly.pdbx_strand_id
1 'polypeptide(L)'
;GNKELIFIEAPMLHWPDSMFCYLTGDNILFSNDAFGQHYASEFRFNDLVDKEELMAEAIKYYANILTPFSTFVDKKIKEVLSFKLPVDIICTSHGTIWRDNPVQIIEKYLKWANKYKENQITIVYDTMWNGTRIMAENIASGIKQADQKVDVKLYNIAKSDKNDVERKSVGYG
;
A
#
# COMPACT_ATOMS: atom_id res chain seq x y z
N GLY A 1 32.82 16.55 -3.59
CA GLY A 1 31.92 16.70 -2.43
C GLY A 1 32.03 15.47 -1.54
N ASN A 2 31.48 15.54 -0.34
CA ASN A 2 31.58 14.46 0.66
C ASN A 2 30.36 13.53 0.63
N LYS A 3 29.62 13.50 -0.51
CA LYS A 3 28.41 12.72 -0.66
C LYS A 3 28.60 11.66 -1.73
N GLU A 4 28.08 10.49 -1.52
CA GLU A 4 28.11 9.36 -2.43
C GLU A 4 26.72 8.89 -2.76
N LEU A 5 26.54 8.32 -3.93
CA LEU A 5 25.31 7.64 -4.34
C LEU A 5 25.56 6.13 -4.27
N ILE A 6 24.75 5.45 -3.50
CA ILE A 6 24.74 3.99 -3.40
C ILE A 6 23.54 3.49 -4.20
N PHE A 7 23.78 2.66 -5.19
CA PHE A 7 22.74 2.05 -6.02
C PHE A 7 22.41 0.67 -5.48
N ILE A 8 21.13 0.40 -5.28
CA ILE A 8 20.63 -0.86 -4.72
C ILE A 8 19.63 -1.41 -5.72
N GLU A 9 19.98 -2.48 -6.39
CA GLU A 9 19.06 -3.17 -7.31
C GLU A 9 17.81 -3.62 -6.55
N ALA A 10 16.64 -3.34 -7.10
CA ALA A 10 15.35 -3.71 -6.53
C ALA A 10 14.42 -4.35 -7.60
N PRO A 11 14.91 -5.39 -8.31
CA PRO A 11 14.18 -5.98 -9.43
C PRO A 11 12.80 -6.45 -8.98
N MET A 12 11.79 -6.21 -9.82
CA MET A 12 10.39 -6.52 -9.58
C MET A 12 9.73 -5.71 -8.46
N LEU A 13 10.26 -4.50 -8.15
CA LEU A 13 9.60 -3.51 -7.33
C LEU A 13 9.21 -2.24 -8.14
N HIS A 14 8.30 -2.23 -9.11
CA HIS A 14 7.59 -3.44 -9.61
C HIS A 14 8.03 -3.80 -11.04
N TRP A 15 9.02 -3.11 -11.58
CA TRP A 15 9.62 -3.37 -12.89
C TRP A 15 10.90 -4.20 -12.76
N PRO A 16 11.28 -4.95 -13.83
CA PRO A 16 12.50 -5.76 -13.80
C PRO A 16 13.79 -4.98 -13.52
N ASP A 17 13.83 -3.73 -13.93
CA ASP A 17 14.97 -2.80 -13.85
C ASP A 17 14.84 -1.79 -12.69
N SER A 18 13.89 -1.98 -11.77
CA SER A 18 13.72 -1.11 -10.60
C SER A 18 14.96 -1.12 -9.72
N MET A 19 15.31 0.05 -9.20
CA MET A 19 16.42 0.24 -8.28
C MET A 19 16.11 1.34 -7.27
N PHE A 20 16.76 1.26 -6.12
CA PHE A 20 16.84 2.37 -5.16
C PHE A 20 18.17 3.08 -5.34
N CYS A 21 18.19 4.37 -5.02
CA CYS A 21 19.40 5.15 -4.92
C CYS A 21 19.46 5.82 -3.57
N TYR A 22 20.52 5.63 -2.82
CA TYR A 22 20.70 6.26 -1.52
C TYR A 22 21.81 7.31 -1.57
N LEU A 23 21.49 8.54 -1.15
CA LEU A 23 22.43 9.64 -1.04
C LEU A 23 22.97 9.72 0.39
N THR A 24 24.27 9.45 0.55
CA THR A 24 24.95 9.59 1.83
C THR A 24 25.07 11.06 2.23
N GLY A 25 25.20 11.31 3.52
CA GLY A 25 25.37 12.66 4.08
C GLY A 25 24.06 13.47 4.23
N ASP A 26 23.07 13.22 3.39
CA ASP A 26 21.70 13.75 3.54
C ASP A 26 20.71 12.66 3.98
N ASN A 27 21.11 11.40 4.00
CA ASN A 27 20.29 10.25 4.40
C ASN A 27 19.00 10.13 3.58
N ILE A 28 19.09 10.40 2.26
CA ILE A 28 17.94 10.39 1.36
C ILE A 28 17.89 9.08 0.60
N LEU A 29 16.75 8.39 0.69
CA LEU A 29 16.44 7.23 -0.14
C LEU A 29 15.54 7.66 -1.31
N PHE A 30 16.02 7.54 -2.54
CA PHE A 30 15.20 7.62 -3.74
C PHE A 30 14.71 6.21 -4.05
N SER A 31 13.43 6.00 -3.84
CA SER A 31 12.85 4.65 -3.83
C SER A 31 12.15 4.27 -5.14
N ASN A 32 12.27 5.11 -6.18
CA ASN A 32 11.50 4.91 -7.40
C ASN A 32 10.00 4.80 -7.08
N ASP A 33 9.32 3.79 -7.56
CA ASP A 33 7.88 3.58 -7.36
C ASP A 33 7.51 3.06 -5.96
N ALA A 34 8.45 2.43 -5.28
CA ALA A 34 8.21 1.94 -3.93
C ALA A 34 7.88 3.11 -2.97
N PHE A 35 6.96 2.85 -2.06
CA PHE A 35 6.46 3.84 -1.07
C PHE A 35 5.66 5.00 -1.69
N GLY A 36 5.40 4.96 -3.00
CA GLY A 36 4.63 5.96 -3.71
C GLY A 36 3.13 5.88 -3.46
N GLN A 37 2.42 6.89 -3.95
CA GLN A 37 0.96 6.99 -3.88
C GLN A 37 0.45 7.70 -5.13
N HIS A 38 -0.73 7.34 -5.62
CA HIS A 38 -1.44 8.11 -6.63
C HIS A 38 -2.25 9.23 -5.93
N TYR A 39 -1.53 10.19 -5.36
CA TYR A 39 -2.08 11.26 -4.56
C TYR A 39 -1.70 12.62 -5.17
N ALA A 40 -2.71 13.36 -5.63
CA ALA A 40 -2.53 14.70 -6.15
C ALA A 40 -2.68 15.74 -5.04
N SER A 41 -1.61 16.49 -4.77
CA SER A 41 -1.60 17.56 -3.78
C SER A 41 -0.73 18.71 -4.25
N GLU A 42 -1.06 19.93 -3.82
CA GLU A 42 -0.17 21.09 -3.97
C GLU A 42 1.06 21.02 -3.05
N PHE A 43 1.00 20.19 -2.00
CA PHE A 43 2.08 19.99 -1.05
C PHE A 43 2.92 18.74 -1.43
N ARG A 44 4.24 18.89 -1.28
CA ARG A 44 5.19 17.84 -1.66
C ARG A 44 5.55 16.88 -0.54
N PHE A 45 5.27 17.23 0.71
CA PHE A 45 5.73 16.48 1.88
C PHE A 45 4.56 15.92 2.69
N ASN A 46 4.75 14.75 3.26
CA ASN A 46 3.75 14.01 4.00
C ASN A 46 3.24 14.68 5.28
N ASP A 47 3.99 15.63 5.85
CA ASP A 47 3.60 16.41 7.02
C ASP A 47 2.69 17.62 6.69
N LEU A 48 2.51 17.91 5.41
CA LEU A 48 1.72 19.06 4.93
C LEU A 48 0.36 18.64 4.35
N VAL A 49 0.06 17.36 4.32
CA VAL A 49 -1.18 16.80 3.75
C VAL A 49 -1.99 16.05 4.82
N ASP A 50 -3.24 15.72 4.50
CA ASP A 50 -4.04 14.87 5.37
C ASP A 50 -3.44 13.46 5.47
N LYS A 51 -3.11 13.06 6.70
CA LYS A 51 -2.38 11.80 6.95
C LYS A 51 -3.25 10.56 6.71
N GLU A 52 -4.55 10.65 6.95
CA GLU A 52 -5.47 9.53 6.75
C GLU A 52 -5.69 9.30 5.26
N GLU A 53 -5.92 10.38 4.50
CA GLU A 53 -6.07 10.32 3.05
C GLU A 53 -4.78 9.82 2.38
N LEU A 54 -3.63 10.36 2.75
CA LEU A 54 -2.33 9.92 2.24
C LEU A 54 -2.11 8.42 2.46
N MET A 55 -2.41 7.93 3.68
CA MET A 55 -2.24 6.52 3.98
C MET A 55 -3.24 5.64 3.21
N ALA A 56 -4.46 6.11 3.02
CA ALA A 56 -5.46 5.42 2.21
C ALA A 56 -5.00 5.28 0.75
N GLU A 57 -4.40 6.33 0.17
CA GLU A 57 -3.85 6.28 -1.19
C GLU A 57 -2.57 5.42 -1.26
N ALA A 58 -1.73 5.42 -0.23
CA ALA A 58 -0.56 4.54 -0.17
C ALA A 58 -0.96 3.06 -0.11
N ILE A 59 -1.98 2.72 0.69
CA ILE A 59 -2.54 1.35 0.76
C ILE A 59 -3.15 0.97 -0.59
N LYS A 60 -3.91 1.86 -1.20
CA LYS A 60 -4.52 1.64 -2.51
C LYS A 60 -3.46 1.39 -3.60
N TYR A 61 -2.39 2.19 -3.60
CA TYR A 61 -1.25 2.01 -4.50
C TYR A 61 -0.62 0.63 -4.32
N TYR A 62 -0.31 0.26 -3.07
CA TYR A 62 0.27 -1.05 -2.77
C TYR A 62 -0.65 -2.20 -3.22
N ALA A 63 -1.94 -2.12 -2.89
CA ALA A 63 -2.92 -3.16 -3.20
C ALA A 63 -3.01 -3.42 -4.71
N ASN A 64 -3.08 -2.37 -5.50
CA ASN A 64 -3.29 -2.47 -6.95
C ASN A 64 -2.02 -2.82 -7.73
N ILE A 65 -0.84 -2.45 -7.23
CA ILE A 65 0.41 -2.53 -8.00
C ILE A 65 1.38 -3.54 -7.41
N LEU A 66 1.59 -3.52 -6.08
CA LEU A 66 2.66 -4.26 -5.42
C LEU A 66 2.23 -5.61 -4.83
N THR A 67 0.94 -5.85 -4.63
CA THR A 67 0.46 -7.11 -4.06
C THR A 67 1.00 -8.37 -4.76
N PRO A 68 1.05 -8.45 -6.10
CA PRO A 68 1.64 -9.61 -6.79
C PRO A 68 3.13 -9.79 -6.50
N PHE A 69 3.82 -8.72 -6.13
CA PHE A 69 5.26 -8.66 -5.89
C PHE A 69 5.62 -8.67 -4.40
N SER A 70 4.67 -8.90 -3.51
CA SER A 70 4.86 -8.81 -2.05
C SER A 70 6.06 -9.60 -1.53
N THR A 71 6.36 -10.78 -2.10
CA THR A 71 7.54 -11.56 -1.71
C THR A 71 8.85 -10.84 -2.03
N PHE A 72 8.92 -10.15 -3.16
CA PHE A 72 10.09 -9.34 -3.54
C PHE A 72 10.19 -8.10 -2.66
N VAL A 73 9.06 -7.45 -2.36
CA VAL A 73 8.98 -6.30 -1.43
C VAL A 73 9.55 -6.67 -0.07
N ASP A 74 9.05 -7.75 0.55
CA ASP A 74 9.52 -8.20 1.86
C ASP A 74 11.02 -8.48 1.89
N LYS A 75 11.50 -9.23 0.90
CA LYS A 75 12.92 -9.57 0.77
C LYS A 75 13.78 -8.31 0.60
N LYS A 76 13.39 -7.40 -0.28
CA LYS A 76 14.19 -6.21 -0.58
C LYS A 76 14.20 -5.22 0.58
N ILE A 77 13.08 -4.98 1.24
CA ILE A 77 13.05 -4.09 2.41
C ILE A 77 13.94 -4.65 3.53
N LYS A 78 13.87 -5.94 3.82
CA LYS A 78 14.74 -6.58 4.82
C LYS A 78 16.23 -6.47 4.46
N GLU A 79 16.57 -6.62 3.19
CA GLU A 79 17.93 -6.41 2.70
C GLU A 79 18.40 -4.97 2.93
N VAL A 80 17.61 -3.97 2.52
CA VAL A 80 17.94 -2.54 2.70
C VAL A 80 18.08 -2.20 4.20
N LEU A 81 17.19 -2.70 5.04
CA LEU A 81 17.28 -2.50 6.49
C LEU A 81 18.54 -3.14 7.10
N SER A 82 19.05 -4.23 6.52
CA SER A 82 20.28 -4.88 6.98
C SER A 82 21.53 -4.02 6.79
N PHE A 83 21.50 -3.07 5.87
CA PHE A 83 22.60 -2.11 5.66
C PHE A 83 22.70 -1.08 6.79
N LYS A 84 21.66 -0.96 7.63
CA LYS A 84 21.59 -0.02 8.77
C LYS A 84 21.90 1.44 8.38
N LEU A 85 21.54 1.81 7.16
CA LEU A 85 21.66 3.18 6.69
C LEU A 85 20.58 4.04 7.36
N PRO A 86 20.95 5.20 7.91
CA PRO A 86 19.94 6.15 8.39
C PRO A 86 19.10 6.66 7.20
N VAL A 87 17.79 6.80 7.39
CA VAL A 87 16.89 7.32 6.36
C VAL A 87 16.06 8.44 6.96
N ASP A 88 16.38 9.66 6.59
CA ASP A 88 15.68 10.86 7.05
C ASP A 88 14.59 11.30 6.07
N ILE A 89 14.76 10.96 4.78
CA ILE A 89 13.80 11.29 3.72
C ILE A 89 13.70 10.13 2.74
N ILE A 90 12.46 9.83 2.33
CA ILE A 90 12.20 8.91 1.20
C ILE A 90 11.55 9.71 0.08
N CYS A 91 12.25 9.82 -1.06
CA CYS A 91 11.76 10.45 -2.28
C CYS A 91 11.21 9.38 -3.22
N THR A 92 9.91 9.45 -3.47
CA THR A 92 9.18 8.54 -4.35
C THR A 92 8.99 9.16 -5.73
N SER A 93 8.76 8.34 -6.76
CA SER A 93 8.43 8.82 -8.12
C SER A 93 7.01 9.36 -8.22
N HIS A 94 6.12 8.96 -7.33
CA HIS A 94 4.70 9.31 -7.33
C HIS A 94 4.22 9.76 -5.96
N GLY A 95 3.41 10.81 -5.89
CA GLY A 95 2.79 11.34 -4.69
C GLY A 95 3.72 12.20 -3.84
N THR A 96 3.58 12.14 -2.52
CA THR A 96 4.33 12.96 -1.58
C THR A 96 5.65 12.31 -1.14
N ILE A 97 6.60 13.14 -0.75
CA ILE A 97 7.88 12.76 -0.16
C ILE A 97 7.67 12.51 1.33
N TRP A 98 8.20 11.41 1.85
CA TRP A 98 8.18 11.08 3.27
C TRP A 98 9.38 11.70 3.97
N ARG A 99 9.16 12.72 4.80
CA ARG A 99 10.19 13.35 5.66
C ARG A 99 9.79 13.37 7.13
N ASP A 100 8.50 13.39 7.44
CA ASP A 100 8.02 13.22 8.80
C ASP A 100 7.85 11.72 9.07
N ASN A 101 8.73 11.18 9.92
CA ASN A 101 8.76 9.76 10.26
C ASN A 101 8.73 8.82 9.01
N PRO A 102 9.74 8.85 8.13
CA PRO A 102 9.73 8.05 6.90
C PRO A 102 9.69 6.54 7.15
N VAL A 103 10.10 6.09 8.34
CA VAL A 103 10.07 4.67 8.71
C VAL A 103 8.64 4.12 8.74
N GLN A 104 7.64 4.96 9.00
CA GLN A 104 6.24 4.55 9.05
C GLN A 104 5.77 3.83 7.79
N ILE A 105 6.15 4.30 6.60
CA ILE A 105 5.72 3.65 5.36
C ILE A 105 6.50 2.35 5.10
N ILE A 106 7.75 2.26 5.53
CA ILE A 106 8.54 1.03 5.45
C ILE A 106 7.89 -0.07 6.30
N GLU A 107 7.48 0.26 7.53
CA GLU A 107 6.77 -0.66 8.42
C GLU A 107 5.43 -1.13 7.83
N LYS A 108 4.68 -0.21 7.21
CA LYS A 108 3.44 -0.55 6.51
C LYS A 108 3.68 -1.53 5.37
N TYR A 109 4.67 -1.28 4.52
CA TYR A 109 5.03 -2.17 3.43
C TYR A 109 5.42 -3.56 3.92
N LEU A 110 6.23 -3.66 4.99
CA LEU A 110 6.54 -4.95 5.62
C LEU A 110 5.29 -5.67 6.13
N LYS A 111 4.38 -4.93 6.77
CA LYS A 111 3.10 -5.47 7.24
C LYS A 111 2.28 -6.03 6.08
N TRP A 112 2.12 -5.25 5.00
CA TRP A 112 1.35 -5.67 3.83
C TRP A 112 2.01 -6.82 3.08
N ALA A 113 3.34 -6.80 2.91
CA ALA A 113 4.10 -7.85 2.24
C ALA A 113 4.03 -9.19 2.97
N ASN A 114 3.92 -9.18 4.30
CA ASN A 114 3.79 -10.39 5.11
C ASN A 114 2.36 -10.93 5.21
N LYS A 115 1.49 -10.61 4.22
CA LYS A 115 0.13 -11.13 4.12
C LYS A 115 -0.73 -10.82 5.35
N TYR A 116 -0.51 -9.64 5.93
CA TYR A 116 -1.42 -9.16 6.97
C TYR A 116 -2.85 -9.19 6.44
N LYS A 117 -3.74 -9.77 7.20
CA LYS A 117 -5.16 -9.81 6.88
C LYS A 117 -5.95 -9.34 8.09
N GLU A 118 -6.95 -8.52 7.84
CA GLU A 118 -7.95 -8.21 8.83
C GLU A 118 -8.98 -9.35 8.93
N ASN A 119 -9.65 -9.44 10.07
CA ASN A 119 -10.76 -10.38 10.24
C ASN A 119 -11.99 -9.86 9.49
N GLN A 120 -11.88 -9.80 8.17
CA GLN A 120 -12.86 -9.22 7.27
C GLN A 120 -13.19 -10.19 6.13
N ILE A 121 -14.45 -10.22 5.75
CA ILE A 121 -14.92 -10.88 4.51
C ILE A 121 -15.52 -9.81 3.60
N THR A 122 -14.99 -9.73 2.39
CA THR A 122 -15.49 -8.82 1.37
C THR A 122 -16.34 -9.59 0.37
N ILE A 123 -17.58 -9.17 0.21
CA ILE A 123 -18.53 -9.70 -0.77
C ILE A 123 -18.65 -8.66 -1.90
N VAL A 124 -18.19 -9.02 -3.09
CA VAL A 124 -18.32 -8.19 -4.28
C VAL A 124 -19.43 -8.76 -5.15
N TYR A 125 -20.35 -7.93 -5.59
CA TYR A 125 -21.46 -8.35 -6.41
C TYR A 125 -21.79 -7.31 -7.48
N ASP A 126 -22.42 -7.77 -8.55
CA ASP A 126 -23.11 -6.93 -9.54
C ASP A 126 -24.56 -7.36 -9.62
N THR A 127 -25.46 -6.42 -9.94
CA THR A 127 -26.88 -6.70 -10.01
C THR A 127 -27.59 -5.78 -10.98
N MET A 128 -28.40 -6.36 -11.85
CA MET A 128 -29.29 -5.61 -12.74
C MET A 128 -30.66 -5.38 -12.09
N TRP A 129 -31.21 -6.39 -11.43
CA TRP A 129 -32.60 -6.43 -10.92
C TRP A 129 -32.70 -6.77 -9.43
N ASN A 130 -31.74 -6.36 -8.61
CA ASN A 130 -31.69 -6.60 -7.16
C ASN A 130 -31.55 -8.07 -6.70
N GLY A 131 -31.72 -9.08 -7.55
CA GLY A 131 -31.63 -10.49 -7.12
C GLY A 131 -30.27 -10.83 -6.48
N THR A 132 -29.18 -10.50 -7.17
CA THR A 132 -27.82 -10.73 -6.65
C THR A 132 -27.54 -9.91 -5.39
N ARG A 133 -28.10 -8.70 -5.26
CA ARG A 133 -27.98 -7.90 -4.04
C ARG A 133 -28.61 -8.61 -2.85
N ILE A 134 -29.83 -9.11 -2.99
CA ILE A 134 -30.53 -9.87 -1.95
C ILE A 134 -29.74 -11.10 -1.55
N MET A 135 -29.15 -11.83 -2.52
CA MET A 135 -28.28 -12.96 -2.23
C MET A 135 -27.03 -12.54 -1.42
N ALA A 136 -26.36 -11.48 -1.83
CA ALA A 136 -25.17 -10.96 -1.14
C ALA A 136 -25.50 -10.53 0.31
N GLU A 137 -26.63 -9.85 0.52
CA GLU A 137 -27.11 -9.43 1.85
C GLU A 137 -27.43 -10.64 2.76
N ASN A 138 -28.05 -11.69 2.21
CA ASN A 138 -28.32 -12.92 2.96
C ASN A 138 -27.03 -13.68 3.31
N ILE A 139 -26.07 -13.74 2.39
CA ILE A 139 -24.75 -14.34 2.67
C ILE A 139 -24.07 -13.56 3.80
N ALA A 140 -24.04 -12.23 3.71
CA ALA A 140 -23.48 -11.38 4.77
C ALA A 140 -24.14 -11.60 6.13
N SER A 141 -25.48 -11.71 6.15
CA SER A 141 -26.24 -12.02 7.36
C SER A 141 -25.87 -13.39 7.93
N GLY A 142 -25.77 -14.42 7.11
CA GLY A 142 -25.36 -15.76 7.53
C GLY A 142 -23.95 -15.78 8.13
N ILE A 143 -23.00 -15.07 7.51
CA ILE A 143 -21.63 -14.93 8.05
C ILE A 143 -21.65 -14.27 9.43
N LYS A 144 -22.38 -13.16 9.58
CA LYS A 144 -22.52 -12.45 10.87
C LYS A 144 -23.19 -13.29 11.96
N GLN A 145 -24.11 -14.17 11.58
CA GLN A 145 -24.72 -15.11 12.51
C GLN A 145 -23.74 -16.21 12.95
N ALA A 146 -22.88 -16.66 12.05
CA ALA A 146 -21.88 -17.68 12.34
C ALA A 146 -20.70 -17.13 13.15
N ASP A 147 -20.24 -15.92 12.85
CA ASP A 147 -19.18 -15.24 13.60
C ASP A 147 -19.41 -13.72 13.63
N GLN A 148 -19.83 -13.22 14.80
CA GLN A 148 -20.08 -11.80 15.02
C GLN A 148 -18.81 -10.92 14.98
N LYS A 149 -17.62 -11.52 15.13
CA LYS A 149 -16.35 -10.79 15.16
C LYS A 149 -15.81 -10.48 13.76
N VAL A 150 -16.34 -11.16 12.74
CA VAL A 150 -15.94 -10.90 11.35
C VAL A 150 -16.57 -9.60 10.87
N ASP A 151 -15.77 -8.70 10.30
CA ASP A 151 -16.29 -7.54 9.59
C ASP A 151 -16.70 -7.95 8.17
N VAL A 152 -17.97 -7.74 7.82
CA VAL A 152 -18.49 -8.10 6.50
C VAL A 152 -18.78 -6.84 5.71
N LYS A 153 -18.09 -6.67 4.59
CA LYS A 153 -18.23 -5.55 3.66
C LYS A 153 -18.90 -6.02 2.36
N LEU A 154 -19.89 -5.25 1.89
CA LEU A 154 -20.57 -5.50 0.61
C LEU A 154 -20.26 -4.39 -0.37
N TYR A 155 -19.82 -4.75 -1.59
CA TYR A 155 -19.55 -3.79 -2.65
C TYR A 155 -20.30 -4.16 -3.92
N ASN A 156 -21.14 -3.23 -4.39
CA ASN A 156 -21.71 -3.30 -5.73
C ASN A 156 -20.68 -2.75 -6.72
N ILE A 157 -20.10 -3.61 -7.56
CA ILE A 157 -19.00 -3.25 -8.47
C ILE A 157 -19.40 -2.16 -9.49
N ALA A 158 -20.67 -2.10 -9.86
CA ALA A 158 -21.17 -1.07 -10.77
C ALA A 158 -21.26 0.34 -10.12
N LYS A 159 -21.24 0.41 -8.77
CA LYS A 159 -21.42 1.65 -7.99
C LYS A 159 -20.20 2.00 -7.13
N SER A 160 -19.23 1.12 -7.04
CA SER A 160 -18.03 1.29 -6.19
C SER A 160 -16.81 1.59 -7.04
N ASP A 161 -15.89 2.39 -6.53
CA ASP A 161 -14.58 2.54 -7.14
C ASP A 161 -13.85 1.19 -7.13
N LYS A 162 -13.36 0.76 -8.30
CA LYS A 162 -12.74 -0.57 -8.47
C LYS A 162 -11.46 -0.71 -7.66
N ASN A 163 -10.65 0.35 -7.61
CA ASN A 163 -9.39 0.33 -6.87
C ASN A 163 -9.62 0.26 -5.36
N ASP A 164 -10.71 0.90 -4.87
CA ASP A 164 -11.10 0.79 -3.47
C ASP A 164 -11.63 -0.60 -3.12
N VAL A 165 -12.38 -1.22 -4.02
CA VAL A 165 -12.84 -2.61 -3.85
C VAL A 165 -11.65 -3.55 -3.80
N GLU A 166 -10.66 -3.38 -4.69
CA GLU A 166 -9.46 -4.21 -4.71
C GLU A 166 -8.65 -4.05 -3.42
N ARG A 167 -8.37 -2.82 -2.98
CA ARG A 167 -7.72 -2.53 -1.71
C ARG A 167 -8.36 -3.26 -0.53
N LYS A 168 -9.70 -3.17 -0.45
CA LYS A 168 -10.47 -3.78 0.65
C LYS A 168 -10.60 -5.30 0.51
N SER A 169 -10.47 -5.84 -0.71
CA SER A 169 -10.52 -7.28 -0.97
C SER A 169 -9.23 -7.99 -0.55
N VAL A 170 -8.08 -7.32 -0.61
CA VAL A 170 -6.80 -7.90 -0.16
C VAL A 170 -6.59 -7.78 1.36
N GLY A 171 -7.54 -7.17 2.07
CA GLY A 171 -7.54 -7.12 3.54
C GLY A 171 -6.58 -6.09 4.12
N TYR A 172 -6.26 -5.05 3.35
CA TYR A 172 -5.52 -3.89 3.85
C TYR A 172 -6.52 -2.84 4.33
N GLY A 173 -6.54 -2.60 5.61
CA GLY A 173 -7.37 -1.60 6.26
C GLY A 173 -6.60 -0.37 6.71
#